data_2e5ee25b675658b3b9916dc113a019d7
#
_entry.id   2e5ee25b675658b3b9916dc113a019d7
#
_cell.length_a   1.000
_cell.length_b   1.000
_cell.length_c   1.000
_cell.angle_alpha   90.00
_cell.angle_beta   90.00
_cell.angle_gamma   90.00
#
_symmetry.space_group_name_H-M   'P 1'
#
loop_
_entity.id
_entity.type
_entity.pdbx_description
1 polymer ?
#
loop_
_entity_poly.entity_id
_entity_poly.type
_entity_poly.pdbx_seq_one_letter_code
_entity_poly.pdbx_strand_id
1 'polypeptide(L)'
;QRWTSWLHEAVRKAAEHHLMVDIHDEYRPTGYSRTYPNLMTQEGIAGDETKPSNDQTLTILFTRMLAGAADNTICYFDGRVDENATHAYQLAKAVCFYSPWQFLYWYDRPQSSPQRVGGAGGEHNIITDEPELEFFDHVPTVWDDTKIIHGGIGQYAVIARRSEKDWY
;
A
#
# COMPACT_ATOMS: atom_id res chain seq x y z
N GLN A 1 22.66 -1.75 -11.21
CA GLN A 1 22.94 -0.32 -11.50
C GLN A 1 22.15 0.19 -12.71
N ARG A 2 22.15 -0.50 -13.86
CA ARG A 2 21.49 -0.02 -15.09
C ARG A 2 19.99 0.21 -14.93
N TRP A 3 19.27 -0.70 -14.28
CA TRP A 3 17.84 -0.58 -14.02
C TRP A 3 17.51 0.57 -13.06
N THR A 4 18.26 0.72 -11.99
CA THR A 4 18.09 1.82 -11.04
C THR A 4 18.26 3.17 -11.71
N SER A 5 19.29 3.32 -12.55
CA SER A 5 19.54 4.57 -13.29
C SER A 5 18.40 4.88 -14.26
N TRP A 6 17.86 3.87 -14.92
CA TRP A 6 16.71 4.02 -15.81
C TRP A 6 15.44 4.45 -15.07
N LEU A 7 15.16 3.82 -13.92
CA LEU A 7 14.02 4.20 -13.06
C LEU A 7 14.15 5.63 -12.55
N HIS A 8 15.35 6.04 -12.12
CA HIS A 8 15.59 7.42 -11.70
C HIS A 8 15.38 8.42 -12.84
N GLU A 9 15.79 8.08 -14.04
CA GLU A 9 15.51 8.91 -15.21
C GLU A 9 14.02 9.00 -15.51
N ALA A 10 13.29 7.89 -15.41
CA ALA A 10 11.84 7.87 -15.60
C ALA A 10 11.12 8.77 -14.57
N VAL A 11 11.50 8.69 -13.30
CA VAL A 11 10.97 9.57 -12.24
C VAL A 11 11.23 11.04 -12.53
N ARG A 12 12.46 11.37 -12.95
CA ARG A 12 12.83 12.75 -13.30
C ARG A 12 12.01 13.28 -14.48
N LYS A 13 11.86 12.48 -15.53
CA LYS A 13 11.02 12.83 -16.67
C LYS A 13 9.55 13.00 -16.29
N ALA A 14 9.03 12.12 -15.43
CA ALA A 14 7.68 12.24 -14.91
C ALA A 14 7.48 13.58 -14.16
N ALA A 15 8.49 14.01 -13.38
CA ALA A 15 8.44 15.30 -12.70
C ALA A 15 8.37 16.47 -13.69
N GLU A 16 9.11 16.43 -14.80
CA GLU A 16 9.08 17.44 -15.86
C GLU A 16 7.67 17.57 -16.50
N HIS A 17 6.86 16.49 -16.42
CA HIS A 17 5.50 16.45 -16.93
C HIS A 17 4.44 16.53 -15.82
N HIS A 18 4.82 16.87 -14.59
CA HIS A 18 3.92 16.97 -13.42
C HIS A 18 3.17 15.67 -13.14
N LEU A 19 3.80 14.52 -13.35
CA LEU A 19 3.22 13.21 -13.07
C LEU A 19 3.72 12.67 -11.73
N MET A 20 2.82 12.11 -10.95
CA MET A 20 3.14 11.29 -9.79
C MET A 20 3.57 9.91 -10.24
N VAL A 21 4.42 9.28 -9.44
CA VAL A 21 5.00 7.96 -9.75
C VAL A 21 4.85 7.04 -8.55
N ASP A 22 4.40 5.84 -8.79
CA ASP A 22 4.54 4.66 -7.97
C ASP A 22 5.40 3.65 -8.73
N ILE A 23 6.37 3.03 -8.07
CA ILE A 23 7.21 1.99 -8.67
C ILE A 23 6.90 0.66 -8.00
N HIS A 24 6.44 -0.29 -8.78
CA HIS A 24 6.18 -1.66 -8.33
C HIS A 24 7.38 -2.59 -8.55
N ASP A 25 7.21 -3.82 -8.14
CA ASP A 25 8.17 -4.91 -8.16
C ASP A 25 9.40 -4.70 -7.23
N GLU A 26 10.55 -5.15 -7.64
CA GLU A 26 11.75 -5.27 -6.81
C GLU A 26 12.53 -3.96 -6.56
N TYR A 27 11.97 -2.82 -6.90
CA TYR A 27 12.68 -1.56 -6.65
C TYR A 27 12.82 -1.28 -5.16
N ARG A 28 14.05 -1.19 -4.70
CA ARG A 28 14.36 -0.88 -3.31
C ARG A 28 14.53 0.61 -3.10
N PRO A 29 13.98 1.19 -2.03
CA PRO A 29 14.12 2.61 -1.74
C PRO A 29 15.59 3.03 -1.66
N THR A 30 15.91 4.09 -2.38
CA THR A 30 17.25 4.69 -2.41
C THR A 30 17.31 6.07 -1.77
N GLY A 31 16.18 6.56 -1.24
CA GLY A 31 16.02 7.93 -0.78
C GLY A 31 15.76 8.93 -1.92
N TYR A 32 15.58 8.47 -3.14
CA TYR A 32 15.38 9.32 -4.32
C TYR A 32 14.11 10.17 -4.25
N SER A 33 13.08 9.70 -3.56
CA SER A 33 11.86 10.44 -3.26
C SER A 33 12.09 11.75 -2.48
N ARG A 34 13.20 11.87 -1.76
CA ARG A 34 13.57 13.12 -1.08
C ARG A 34 14.04 14.21 -2.05
N THR A 35 14.57 13.81 -3.19
CA THR A 35 14.99 14.72 -4.26
C THR A 35 13.87 14.97 -5.27
N TYR A 36 13.11 13.93 -5.56
CA TYR A 36 11.99 13.94 -6.50
C TYR A 36 10.71 13.51 -5.77
N PRO A 37 10.01 14.45 -5.13
CA PRO A 37 8.83 14.15 -4.31
C PRO A 37 7.63 13.67 -5.12
N ASN A 38 7.67 13.76 -6.44
CA ASN A 38 6.69 13.11 -7.32
C ASN A 38 6.78 11.57 -7.30
N LEU A 39 7.89 10.99 -6.83
CA LEU A 39 7.96 9.58 -6.46
C LEU A 39 7.26 9.42 -5.11
N MET A 40 5.96 9.21 -5.18
CA MET A 40 5.08 9.21 -4.01
C MET A 40 5.29 7.98 -3.15
N THR A 41 5.37 6.82 -3.80
CA THR A 41 5.48 5.53 -3.13
C THR A 41 6.20 4.52 -4.03
N GLN A 42 6.51 3.39 -3.46
CA GLN A 42 7.15 2.29 -4.19
C GLN A 42 6.89 0.99 -3.43
N GLU A 43 6.62 -0.06 -4.15
CA GLU A 43 6.34 -1.35 -3.54
C GLU A 43 7.56 -1.84 -2.73
N GLY A 44 8.50 -2.51 -3.34
CA GLY A 44 9.72 -3.01 -2.69
C GLY A 44 9.46 -3.86 -1.43
N ILE A 45 8.28 -4.47 -1.37
CA ILE A 45 7.77 -5.38 -0.35
C ILE A 45 6.96 -6.48 -1.02
N ALA A 46 6.59 -7.51 -0.28
CA ALA A 46 5.53 -8.41 -0.71
C ALA A 46 4.18 -7.78 -0.40
N GLY A 47 3.50 -7.25 -1.40
CA GLY A 47 2.14 -6.71 -1.28
C GLY A 47 1.10 -7.82 -1.06
N ASP A 48 -0.11 -7.45 -0.68
CA ASP A 48 -1.17 -8.42 -0.34
C ASP A 48 -1.54 -9.34 -1.51
N GLU A 49 -1.37 -8.90 -2.73
CA GLU A 49 -1.62 -9.72 -3.93
C GLU A 49 -0.71 -10.95 -4.01
N THR A 50 0.42 -10.94 -3.30
CA THR A 50 1.34 -12.08 -3.20
C THR A 50 1.08 -12.98 -2.00
N LYS A 51 0.09 -12.65 -1.17
CA LYS A 51 -0.28 -13.39 0.06
C LYS A 51 0.91 -13.57 1.02
N PRO A 52 1.58 -12.50 1.46
CA PRO A 52 2.67 -12.61 2.42
C PRO A 52 2.17 -13.18 3.75
N SER A 53 3.06 -13.86 4.47
CA SER A 53 2.73 -14.33 5.82
C SER A 53 2.55 -13.14 6.78
N ASN A 54 1.79 -13.32 7.85
CA ASN A 54 1.53 -12.26 8.83
C ASN A 54 2.81 -11.81 9.55
N ASP A 55 3.71 -12.72 9.88
CA ASP A 55 5.01 -12.40 10.47
C ASP A 55 5.89 -11.58 9.51
N GLN A 56 5.88 -11.88 8.21
CA GLN A 56 6.55 -11.07 7.20
C GLN A 56 5.97 -9.66 7.14
N THR A 57 4.65 -9.53 7.05
CA THR A 57 3.96 -8.23 7.04
C THR A 57 4.31 -7.41 8.29
N LEU A 58 4.27 -8.03 9.47
CA LEU A 58 4.60 -7.37 10.73
C LEU A 58 6.10 -7.05 10.87
N THR A 59 6.96 -7.79 10.19
CA THR A 59 8.40 -7.47 10.14
C THR A 59 8.68 -6.24 9.28
N ILE A 60 7.98 -6.07 8.17
CA ILE A 60 8.13 -4.95 7.23
C ILE A 60 7.93 -3.61 7.94
N LEU A 61 6.97 -3.51 8.86
CA LEU A 61 6.69 -2.28 9.61
C LEU A 61 7.91 -1.76 10.40
N PHE A 62 8.77 -2.65 10.87
CA PHE A 62 9.95 -2.32 11.67
C PHE A 62 11.26 -2.34 10.87
N THR A 63 11.22 -2.65 9.61
CA THR A 63 12.41 -2.79 8.75
C THR A 63 12.28 -1.94 7.49
N ARG A 64 11.56 -2.41 6.48
CA ARG A 64 11.43 -1.75 5.17
C ARG A 64 10.80 -0.37 5.27
N MET A 65 9.81 -0.17 6.15
CA MET A 65 9.13 1.11 6.33
C MET A 65 10.04 2.22 6.85
N LEU A 66 11.18 1.89 7.46
CA LEU A 66 12.19 2.85 7.87
C LEU A 66 12.86 3.55 6.68
N ALA A 67 12.83 2.92 5.51
CA ALA A 67 13.42 3.47 4.30
C ALA A 67 12.47 4.42 3.52
N GLY A 68 11.22 4.53 3.94
CA GLY A 68 10.22 5.40 3.33
C GLY A 68 8.93 4.69 2.96
N ALA A 69 8.08 5.37 2.22
CA ALA A 69 6.77 4.88 1.80
C ALA A 69 6.83 3.53 1.08
N ALA A 70 5.80 2.72 1.28
CA ALA A 70 5.65 1.44 0.60
C ALA A 70 4.19 1.23 0.19
N ASP A 71 3.95 0.97 -1.07
CA ASP A 71 2.65 0.52 -1.54
C ASP A 71 2.46 -0.95 -1.18
N ASN A 72 1.41 -1.21 -0.40
CA ASN A 72 1.11 -2.56 0.09
C ASN A 72 0.10 -3.29 -0.77
N THR A 73 -0.48 -2.65 -1.77
CA THR A 73 -1.51 -3.24 -2.62
C THR A 73 -2.62 -3.91 -1.77
N ILE A 74 -3.34 -3.11 -0.99
CA ILE A 74 -4.33 -3.61 -0.03
C ILE A 74 -5.45 -4.36 -0.76
N CYS A 75 -5.61 -5.65 -0.47
CA CYS A 75 -6.58 -6.54 -1.11
C CYS A 75 -7.83 -6.73 -0.24
N TYR A 76 -8.44 -5.64 0.23
CA TYR A 76 -9.52 -5.69 1.21
C TYR A 76 -10.74 -6.48 0.76
N PHE A 77 -11.10 -6.34 -0.50
CA PHE A 77 -12.33 -6.94 -1.06
C PHE A 77 -12.09 -8.24 -1.83
N ASP A 78 -10.89 -8.74 -1.84
CA ASP A 78 -10.54 -10.02 -2.44
C ASP A 78 -10.72 -11.14 -1.41
N GLY A 79 -11.14 -12.31 -1.84
CA GLY A 79 -11.23 -13.51 -1.00
C GLY A 79 -9.93 -13.91 -0.31
N ARG A 80 -8.80 -13.34 -0.73
CA ARG A 80 -7.50 -13.50 -0.07
C ARG A 80 -7.47 -12.95 1.35
N VAL A 81 -8.32 -12.00 1.66
CA VAL A 81 -8.44 -11.46 3.01
C VAL A 81 -8.79 -12.55 4.02
N ASP A 82 -9.72 -13.42 3.65
CA ASP A 82 -10.14 -14.54 4.50
C ASP A 82 -9.07 -15.61 4.65
N GLU A 83 -8.20 -15.74 3.64
CA GLU A 83 -7.07 -16.66 3.67
C GLU A 83 -5.92 -16.14 4.53
N ASN A 84 -5.66 -14.84 4.52
CA ASN A 84 -4.47 -14.25 5.12
C ASN A 84 -4.71 -13.67 6.52
N ALA A 85 -5.89 -13.11 6.79
CA ALA A 85 -6.16 -12.47 8.07
C ALA A 85 -7.68 -12.18 8.25
N THR A 86 -8.01 -10.90 8.48
CA THR A 86 -9.38 -10.41 8.64
C THR A 86 -9.54 -9.05 7.98
N HIS A 87 -10.77 -8.63 7.73
CA HIS A 87 -11.07 -7.28 7.27
C HIS A 87 -10.51 -6.20 8.21
N ALA A 88 -10.63 -6.39 9.52
CA ALA A 88 -10.07 -5.47 10.52
C ALA A 88 -8.54 -5.32 10.38
N TYR A 89 -7.84 -6.40 10.07
CA TYR A 89 -6.40 -6.37 9.80
C TYR A 89 -6.07 -5.54 8.55
N GLN A 90 -6.87 -5.64 7.51
CA GLN A 90 -6.70 -4.84 6.31
C GLN A 90 -6.96 -3.35 6.55
N LEU A 91 -7.99 -3.00 7.33
CA LEU A 91 -8.22 -1.61 7.75
C LEU A 91 -7.02 -1.05 8.54
N ALA A 92 -6.50 -1.83 9.49
CA ALA A 92 -5.33 -1.44 10.27
C ALA A 92 -4.09 -1.22 9.38
N LYS A 93 -3.91 -1.99 8.32
CA LYS A 93 -2.79 -1.82 7.39
C LYS A 93 -2.83 -0.48 6.65
N ALA A 94 -4.00 0.03 6.31
CA ALA A 94 -4.14 1.35 5.69
C ALA A 94 -3.56 2.49 6.54
N VAL A 95 -3.55 2.31 7.87
CA VAL A 95 -2.94 3.24 8.82
C VAL A 95 -1.48 2.89 9.10
N CYS A 96 -1.19 1.61 9.35
CA CYS A 96 0.15 1.18 9.79
C CYS A 96 1.20 1.23 8.68
N PHE A 97 0.85 0.87 7.46
CA PHE A 97 1.73 1.03 6.30
C PHE A 97 1.69 2.47 5.82
N TYR A 98 2.83 3.12 5.83
CA TYR A 98 2.93 4.49 5.32
C TYR A 98 3.07 4.48 3.81
N SER A 99 2.10 5.06 3.15
CA SER A 99 2.18 5.43 1.74
C SER A 99 1.29 6.65 1.52
N PRO A 100 1.81 7.77 0.99
CA PRO A 100 0.97 8.94 0.69
C PRO A 100 0.01 8.69 -0.47
N TRP A 101 0.22 7.64 -1.22
CA TRP A 101 -0.65 7.19 -2.30
C TRP A 101 -0.86 5.70 -2.13
N GLN A 102 -2.10 5.30 -1.78
CA GLN A 102 -2.46 3.92 -1.51
C GLN A 102 -3.46 3.43 -2.54
N PHE A 103 -3.34 2.19 -2.93
CA PHE A 103 -4.27 1.52 -3.81
C PHE A 103 -5.00 0.43 -3.04
N LEU A 104 -6.33 0.46 -3.13
CA LEU A 104 -7.14 -0.70 -2.80
C LEU A 104 -7.13 -1.60 -4.01
N TYR A 105 -6.47 -2.74 -3.91
CA TYR A 105 -6.44 -3.69 -4.98
C TYR A 105 -7.75 -4.44 -5.04
N TRP A 106 -8.44 -4.16 -6.08
CA TRP A 106 -9.71 -4.73 -6.38
C TRP A 106 -9.58 -5.38 -7.73
N TYR A 107 -9.73 -6.65 -7.81
CA TYR A 107 -9.87 -7.28 -9.12
C TYR A 107 -11.18 -6.91 -9.78
N ASP A 108 -11.66 -5.76 -9.44
CA ASP A 108 -12.98 -5.35 -9.74
C ASP A 108 -13.10 -4.80 -11.12
N ARG A 109 -14.25 -5.03 -11.66
CA ARG A 109 -14.64 -4.53 -12.97
C ARG A 109 -16.05 -4.01 -12.87
N PRO A 110 -16.40 -3.02 -13.65
CA PRO A 110 -17.81 -2.66 -13.83
C PRO A 110 -18.61 -3.88 -14.26
N GLN A 111 -19.82 -4.01 -13.77
CA GLN A 111 -20.72 -5.13 -14.09
C GLN A 111 -20.88 -5.38 -15.59
N SER A 112 -20.75 -4.32 -16.39
CA SER A 112 -20.84 -4.36 -17.86
C SER A 112 -19.57 -4.76 -18.58
N SER A 113 -18.43 -4.90 -17.87
CA SER A 113 -17.18 -5.23 -18.55
C SER A 113 -17.07 -6.72 -18.88
N PRO A 114 -16.35 -7.07 -19.95
CA PRO A 114 -16.15 -8.45 -20.33
C PRO A 114 -15.44 -9.24 -19.23
N GLN A 115 -15.86 -10.47 -19.01
CA GLN A 115 -15.21 -11.36 -18.08
C GLN A 115 -13.78 -11.67 -18.56
N ARG A 116 -12.79 -11.41 -17.72
CA ARG A 116 -11.43 -11.87 -17.99
C ARG A 116 -11.28 -13.30 -17.47
N VAL A 117 -10.83 -14.17 -18.35
CA VAL A 117 -10.42 -15.53 -17.99
C VAL A 117 -8.92 -15.48 -17.67
N GLY A 118 -8.57 -15.80 -16.43
CA GLY A 118 -7.19 -15.82 -15.97
C GLY A 118 -6.68 -14.46 -15.44
N GLY A 119 -5.76 -14.50 -14.55
CA GLY A 119 -5.26 -13.38 -13.79
C GLY A 119 -5.70 -13.49 -12.32
N ALA A 120 -5.17 -12.63 -11.50
CA ALA A 120 -5.44 -12.63 -10.08
C ALA A 120 -6.79 -12.00 -9.75
N GLY A 121 -7.86 -12.31 -10.40
CA GLY A 121 -9.20 -11.81 -10.14
C GLY A 121 -10.21 -12.93 -10.26
N GLY A 122 -10.86 -13.28 -9.18
CA GLY A 122 -11.96 -14.25 -9.19
C GLY A 122 -13.19 -13.72 -9.93
N GLU A 123 -14.15 -14.61 -10.14
CA GLU A 123 -15.40 -14.32 -10.86
C GLU A 123 -16.32 -13.33 -10.12
N HIS A 124 -16.00 -12.95 -8.88
CA HIS A 124 -16.94 -12.33 -7.95
C HIS A 124 -16.68 -10.87 -7.63
N ASN A 125 -15.71 -10.24 -8.27
CA ASN A 125 -15.24 -8.94 -7.84
C ASN A 125 -15.97 -7.81 -8.57
N ILE A 126 -17.20 -7.59 -8.19
CA ILE A 126 -17.97 -6.40 -8.55
C ILE A 126 -17.97 -5.50 -7.32
N ILE A 127 -17.56 -4.25 -7.47
CA ILE A 127 -17.63 -3.26 -6.40
C ILE A 127 -19.09 -3.10 -6.01
N THR A 128 -19.36 -3.39 -4.75
CA THR A 128 -20.64 -3.19 -4.11
C THR A 128 -20.53 -2.02 -3.14
N ASP A 129 -21.65 -1.57 -2.62
CA ASP A 129 -21.70 -0.51 -1.61
C ASP A 129 -21.37 -1.13 -0.24
N GLU A 130 -20.09 -1.33 0.03
CA GLU A 130 -19.60 -1.91 1.27
C GLU A 130 -19.44 -0.82 2.34
N PRO A 131 -19.92 -1.06 3.58
CA PRO A 131 -19.84 -0.06 4.66
C PRO A 131 -18.43 0.41 4.96
N GLU A 132 -17.44 -0.44 4.75
CA GLU A 132 -16.02 -0.15 4.99
C GLU A 132 -15.42 0.83 3.99
N LEU A 133 -16.07 1.09 2.87
CA LEU A 133 -15.65 2.14 1.93
C LEU A 133 -15.64 3.51 2.60
N GLU A 134 -16.56 3.77 3.54
CA GLU A 134 -16.56 5.01 4.32
C GLU A 134 -15.23 5.21 5.05
N PHE A 135 -14.62 4.15 5.58
CA PHE A 135 -13.30 4.24 6.22
C PHE A 135 -12.22 4.63 5.20
N PHE A 136 -12.18 3.98 4.06
CA PHE A 136 -11.18 4.24 3.03
C PHE A 136 -11.34 5.63 2.39
N ASP A 137 -12.55 6.12 2.29
CA ASP A 137 -12.85 7.46 1.78
C ASP A 137 -12.38 8.58 2.72
N HIS A 138 -12.24 8.28 4.03
CA HIS A 138 -11.93 9.28 5.04
C HIS A 138 -10.56 9.09 5.73
N VAL A 139 -9.96 7.90 5.66
CA VAL A 139 -8.66 7.66 6.28
C VAL A 139 -7.58 8.49 5.57
N PRO A 140 -6.82 9.31 6.31
CA PRO A 140 -5.71 10.05 5.71
C PRO A 140 -4.59 9.11 5.22
N THR A 141 -3.87 9.54 4.21
CA THR A 141 -2.65 8.88 3.72
C THR A 141 -1.38 9.67 4.04
N VAL A 142 -1.54 10.92 4.47
CA VAL A 142 -0.45 11.80 4.90
C VAL A 142 -0.66 12.17 6.36
N TRP A 143 0.41 12.09 7.15
CA TRP A 143 0.35 12.17 8.60
C TRP A 143 1.26 13.25 9.16
N ASP A 144 0.77 13.99 10.17
CA ASP A 144 1.54 15.02 10.87
C ASP A 144 2.42 14.44 11.98
N ASP A 145 2.01 13.31 12.55
CA ASP A 145 2.74 12.63 13.62
C ASP A 145 2.52 11.13 13.57
N THR A 146 3.51 10.37 14.03
CA THR A 146 3.45 8.91 14.13
C THR A 146 4.04 8.46 15.46
N LYS A 147 3.31 7.64 16.18
CA LYS A 147 3.77 7.03 17.44
C LYS A 147 3.72 5.52 17.32
N ILE A 148 4.87 4.90 17.53
CA ILE A 148 4.94 3.46 17.76
C ILE A 148 4.68 3.24 19.25
N ILE A 149 3.48 2.81 19.57
CA ILE A 149 3.04 2.67 20.96
C ILE A 149 3.59 1.39 21.57
N HIS A 150 3.50 0.30 20.81
CA HIS A 150 4.02 -1.00 21.22
C HIS A 150 4.26 -1.88 20.00
N GLY A 151 5.13 -2.89 20.11
CA GLY A 151 5.32 -3.83 19.01
C GLY A 151 6.41 -4.87 19.28
N GLY A 152 6.32 -5.94 18.53
CA GLY A 152 7.33 -6.99 18.43
C GLY A 152 7.50 -7.38 16.98
N ILE A 153 8.74 -7.35 16.48
CA ILE A 153 9.05 -7.66 15.08
C ILE A 153 8.50 -9.04 14.71
N GLY A 154 7.69 -9.10 13.66
CA GLY A 154 7.07 -10.33 13.21
C GLY A 154 5.91 -10.83 14.08
N GLN A 155 5.54 -10.15 15.14
CA GLN A 155 4.53 -10.60 16.09
C GLN A 155 3.29 -9.72 16.12
N TYR A 156 3.47 -8.43 16.37
CA TYR A 156 2.39 -7.46 16.38
C TYR A 156 2.93 -6.03 16.31
N ALA A 157 2.05 -5.08 15.97
CA ALA A 157 2.37 -3.66 15.99
C ALA A 157 1.15 -2.87 16.47
N VAL A 158 1.40 -1.83 17.28
CA VAL A 158 0.43 -0.83 17.69
C VAL A 158 0.99 0.52 17.31
N ILE A 159 0.41 1.12 16.28
CA ILE A 159 0.87 2.38 15.69
C ILE A 159 -0.30 3.37 15.73
N ALA A 160 -0.05 4.57 16.20
CA ALA A 160 -1.00 5.66 16.11
C ALA A 160 -0.44 6.75 15.19
N ARG A 161 -1.28 7.27 14.31
CA ARG A 161 -0.93 8.34 13.38
C ARG A 161 -1.91 9.50 13.53
N ARG A 162 -1.38 10.71 13.49
CA ARG A 162 -2.20 11.91 13.60
C ARG A 162 -2.28 12.63 12.25
N SER A 163 -3.48 13.03 11.89
CA SER A 163 -3.74 13.97 10.83
C SER A 163 -4.58 15.11 11.42
N GLU A 164 -4.07 16.33 11.30
CA GLU A 164 -4.64 17.52 11.96
C GLU A 164 -4.79 17.31 13.47
N LYS A 165 -6.02 17.19 13.96
CA LYS A 165 -6.36 17.00 15.40
C LYS A 165 -6.75 15.55 15.73
N ASP A 166 -6.94 14.69 14.73
CA ASP A 166 -7.48 13.36 14.90
C ASP A 166 -6.37 12.29 14.88
N TRP A 167 -6.53 11.31 15.74
CA TRP A 167 -5.64 10.14 15.83
C TRP A 167 -6.36 8.89 15.33
N TYR A 168 -5.62 8.14 14.58
CA TYR A 168 -6.03 6.88 13.96
C TYR A 168 -5.21 5.73 14.50
#